data_df1948247248cbbdf2acb70b1b936498
#
_entry.id   df1948247248cbbdf2acb70b1b936498
#
_cell.length_a   1.000
_cell.length_b   1.000
_cell.length_c   1.000
_cell.angle_alpha   90.00
_cell.angle_beta   90.00
_cell.angle_gamma   90.00
#
_symmetry.space_group_name_H-M   'P 1'
#
loop_
_entity.id
_entity.type
_entity.pdbx_description
1 polymer ?
#
loop_
_entity_poly.entity_id
_entity_poly.type
_entity_poly.pdbx_seq_one_letter_code
_entity_poly.pdbx_strand_id
1 'polypeptide(L)'
;MRPEKASIVSDLSEKLKRSPFMLVADYQRMKVDNFGELRMRLAPVGAEVHVVKNNFLKRAMVDSGLPDVGDKLVGQTAVVTGEKDVAPVAKILKTFAKEFKIAALKIGLVDRAILSSVDLEALADLPSREVLQSQLLGLLLSPATKLVRLMNEPGSALARLLNAKAQKEKPAEAAT
;
A
#
# COMPACT_ATOMS: atom_id res chain seq x y z
N MET A 1 -26.35 -19.37 20.41
CA MET A 1 -25.79 -19.51 19.04
C MET A 1 -25.46 -20.96 18.76
N ARG A 2 -25.54 -21.42 17.50
CA ARG A 2 -25.03 -22.77 17.17
C ARG A 2 -23.50 -22.76 17.34
N PRO A 3 -22.88 -23.82 17.90
CA PRO A 3 -21.45 -23.85 18.23
C PRO A 3 -20.55 -23.57 16.97
N GLU A 4 -20.97 -24.06 15.82
CA GLU A 4 -20.28 -23.81 14.54
C GLU A 4 -20.15 -22.32 14.15
N LYS A 5 -21.16 -21.51 14.51
CA LYS A 5 -21.10 -20.06 14.23
C LYS A 5 -20.20 -19.34 15.22
N ALA A 6 -20.08 -19.84 16.43
CA ALA A 6 -19.18 -19.28 17.41
C ALA A 6 -17.72 -19.56 17.05
N SER A 7 -17.39 -20.77 16.54
CA SER A 7 -16.04 -21.08 16.10
C SER A 7 -15.61 -20.21 14.92
N ILE A 8 -16.48 -19.96 13.93
CA ILE A 8 -16.16 -19.08 12.80
C ILE A 8 -15.86 -17.64 13.28
N VAL A 9 -16.61 -17.14 14.24
CA VAL A 9 -16.40 -15.78 14.78
C VAL A 9 -15.09 -15.74 15.58
N SER A 10 -14.78 -16.78 16.38
CA SER A 10 -13.52 -16.86 17.12
C SER A 10 -12.31 -16.90 16.19
N ASP A 11 -12.33 -17.74 15.15
CA ASP A 11 -11.25 -17.82 14.15
C ASP A 11 -11.03 -16.48 13.43
N LEU A 12 -12.12 -15.79 13.08
CA LEU A 12 -12.05 -14.46 12.48
C LEU A 12 -11.47 -13.44 13.46
N SER A 13 -11.89 -13.47 14.72
CA SER A 13 -11.39 -12.54 15.73
C SER A 13 -9.89 -12.74 16.01
N GLU A 14 -9.41 -13.99 15.99
CA GLU A 14 -7.97 -14.28 16.09
C GLU A 14 -7.19 -13.74 14.90
N LYS A 15 -7.68 -13.96 13.68
CA LYS A 15 -7.04 -13.42 12.46
C LYS A 15 -7.01 -11.89 12.48
N LEU A 16 -8.11 -11.24 12.88
CA LEU A 16 -8.17 -9.78 12.99
C LEU A 16 -7.22 -9.23 14.08
N LYS A 17 -7.04 -9.96 15.18
CA LYS A 17 -6.07 -9.57 16.23
C LYS A 17 -4.62 -9.70 15.79
N ARG A 18 -4.30 -10.69 14.94
CA ARG A 18 -2.95 -10.88 14.39
C ARG A 18 -2.62 -9.87 13.29
N SER A 19 -3.63 -9.40 12.58
CA SER A 19 -3.45 -8.53 11.42
C SER A 19 -3.50 -7.06 11.84
N PRO A 20 -2.46 -6.26 11.53
CA PRO A 20 -2.45 -4.81 11.78
C PRO A 20 -3.45 -4.06 10.89
N PHE A 21 -3.91 -4.69 9.82
CA PHE A 21 -4.85 -4.08 8.89
C PHE A 21 -5.91 -5.06 8.39
N MET A 22 -7.03 -4.52 7.98
CA MET A 22 -8.12 -5.21 7.31
C MET A 22 -8.61 -4.35 6.14
N LEU A 23 -8.62 -4.91 4.94
CA LEU A 23 -9.17 -4.26 3.76
C LEU A 23 -10.44 -4.99 3.33
N VAL A 24 -11.46 -4.23 2.99
CA VAL A 24 -12.75 -4.76 2.51
C VAL A 24 -12.90 -4.40 1.04
N ALA A 25 -12.99 -5.44 0.21
CA ALA A 25 -13.20 -5.32 -1.22
C ALA A 25 -14.55 -5.91 -1.65
N ASP A 26 -15.11 -5.40 -2.73
CA ASP A 26 -16.27 -5.98 -3.37
C ASP A 26 -15.86 -7.11 -4.31
N TYR A 27 -16.49 -8.29 -4.18
CA TYR A 27 -16.17 -9.40 -5.08
C TYR A 27 -17.30 -9.69 -6.07
N GLN A 28 -18.22 -8.75 -6.28
CA GLN A 28 -19.28 -8.94 -7.27
C GLN A 28 -18.71 -9.20 -8.66
N ARG A 29 -19.31 -10.15 -9.39
CA ARG A 29 -18.90 -10.56 -10.75
C ARG A 29 -17.49 -11.19 -10.84
N MET A 30 -16.89 -11.60 -9.73
CA MET A 30 -15.59 -12.25 -9.70
C MET A 30 -15.75 -13.74 -10.03
N LYS A 31 -14.99 -14.24 -11.03
CA LYS A 31 -14.92 -15.66 -11.34
C LYS A 31 -13.97 -16.38 -10.39
N VAL A 32 -14.09 -17.69 -10.29
CA VAL A 32 -13.24 -18.53 -9.42
C VAL A 32 -11.76 -18.39 -9.80
N ASP A 33 -11.46 -18.34 -11.10
CA ASP A 33 -10.11 -18.18 -11.62
C ASP A 33 -9.48 -16.85 -11.15
N ASN A 34 -10.23 -15.76 -11.23
CA ASN A 34 -9.77 -14.45 -10.76
C ASN A 34 -9.50 -14.45 -9.24
N PHE A 35 -10.31 -15.19 -8.48
CA PHE A 35 -10.10 -15.36 -7.04
C PHE A 35 -8.82 -16.14 -6.73
N GLY A 36 -8.54 -17.18 -7.52
CA GLY A 36 -7.30 -17.95 -7.45
C GLY A 36 -6.08 -17.08 -7.74
N GLU A 37 -6.15 -16.29 -8.80
CA GLU A 37 -5.08 -15.36 -9.19
C GLU A 37 -4.83 -14.28 -8.13
N LEU A 38 -5.89 -13.71 -7.55
CA LEU A 38 -5.77 -12.75 -6.46
C LEU A 38 -5.05 -13.35 -5.25
N ARG A 39 -5.40 -14.58 -4.86
CA ARG A 39 -4.72 -15.30 -3.78
C ARG A 39 -3.25 -15.54 -4.09
N MET A 40 -2.91 -15.95 -5.32
CA MET A 40 -1.53 -16.16 -5.74
C MET A 40 -0.70 -14.87 -5.70
N ARG A 41 -1.28 -13.72 -6.07
CA ARG A 41 -0.61 -12.41 -6.01
C ARG A 41 -0.45 -11.90 -4.57
N LEU A 42 -1.35 -12.24 -3.66
CA LEU A 42 -1.33 -11.80 -2.25
C LEU A 42 -0.45 -12.70 -1.35
N ALA A 43 -0.32 -13.97 -1.66
CA ALA A 43 0.47 -14.93 -0.89
C ALA A 43 1.93 -14.48 -0.63
N PRO A 44 2.71 -13.96 -1.62
CA PRO A 44 4.09 -13.53 -1.37
C PRO A 44 4.19 -12.31 -0.43
N VAL A 45 3.12 -11.54 -0.29
CA VAL A 45 3.06 -10.38 0.61
C VAL A 45 2.57 -10.78 2.01
N GLY A 46 2.18 -12.04 2.20
CA GLY A 46 1.67 -12.55 3.47
C GLY A 46 0.25 -12.05 3.77
N ALA A 47 -0.55 -11.81 2.73
CA ALA A 47 -1.94 -11.43 2.85
C ALA A 47 -2.88 -12.55 2.41
N GLU A 48 -3.97 -12.71 3.15
CA GLU A 48 -5.00 -13.72 2.91
C GLU A 48 -6.32 -13.06 2.54
N VAL A 49 -7.08 -13.68 1.63
CA VAL A 49 -8.43 -13.24 1.25
C VAL A 49 -9.47 -14.22 1.75
N HIS A 50 -10.41 -13.72 2.51
CA HIS A 50 -11.52 -14.48 3.05
C HIS A 50 -12.86 -13.86 2.63
N VAL A 51 -13.78 -14.71 2.17
CA VAL A 51 -15.17 -14.30 1.95
C VAL A 51 -15.97 -14.63 3.20
N VAL A 52 -16.46 -13.61 3.86
CA VAL A 52 -17.16 -13.74 5.14
C VAL A 52 -18.50 -13.02 5.07
N LYS A 53 -19.51 -13.59 5.71
CA LYS A 53 -20.81 -12.93 5.84
C LYS A 53 -20.67 -11.67 6.72
N ASN A 54 -21.19 -10.54 6.24
CA ASN A 54 -21.08 -9.23 6.90
C ASN A 54 -21.46 -9.26 8.39
N ASN A 55 -22.49 -10.01 8.74
CA ASN A 55 -22.95 -10.13 10.15
C ASN A 55 -21.91 -10.82 11.06
N PHE A 56 -21.11 -11.76 10.52
CA PHE A 56 -20.04 -12.40 11.30
C PHE A 56 -18.85 -11.46 11.42
N LEU A 57 -18.55 -10.73 10.37
CA LEU A 57 -17.50 -9.74 10.39
C LEU A 57 -17.79 -8.64 11.42
N LYS A 58 -19.01 -8.09 11.43
CA LYS A 58 -19.43 -7.09 12.42
C LYS A 58 -19.22 -7.58 13.86
N ARG A 59 -19.61 -8.81 14.15
CA ARG A 59 -19.41 -9.39 15.48
C ARG A 59 -17.94 -9.59 15.82
N ALA A 60 -17.17 -10.15 14.90
CA ALA A 60 -15.73 -10.34 15.10
C ALA A 60 -14.99 -9.02 15.33
N MET A 61 -15.43 -7.93 14.70
CA MET A 61 -14.88 -6.59 14.91
C MET A 61 -15.21 -6.06 16.31
N VAL A 62 -16.45 -6.22 16.75
CA VAL A 62 -16.86 -5.83 18.12
C VAL A 62 -16.08 -6.63 19.16
N ASP A 63 -15.94 -7.95 18.98
CA ASP A 63 -15.19 -8.83 19.88
C ASP A 63 -13.69 -8.51 19.91
N SER A 64 -13.16 -7.93 18.82
CA SER A 64 -11.76 -7.52 18.69
C SER A 64 -11.50 -6.08 19.15
N GLY A 65 -12.54 -5.34 19.56
CA GLY A 65 -12.42 -3.93 20.01
C GLY A 65 -12.06 -2.95 18.87
N LEU A 66 -12.41 -3.32 17.64
CA LEU A 66 -12.22 -2.48 16.47
C LEU A 66 -13.42 -1.54 16.28
N PRO A 67 -13.24 -0.36 15.67
CA PRO A 67 -14.33 0.57 15.41
C PRO A 67 -15.40 -0.08 14.53
N ASP A 68 -16.66 0.19 14.83
CA ASP A 68 -17.79 -0.37 14.06
C ASP A 68 -17.88 0.31 12.67
N VAL A 69 -17.67 -0.47 11.64
CA VAL A 69 -17.79 -0.06 10.22
C VAL A 69 -19.10 -0.59 9.63
N GLY A 70 -20.02 -0.99 10.48
CA GLY A 70 -21.24 -1.71 10.12
C GLY A 70 -22.09 -1.05 9.03
N ASP A 71 -22.17 0.26 9.00
CA ASP A 71 -23.00 1.01 8.03
C ASP A 71 -22.43 0.97 6.61
N LYS A 72 -21.12 0.76 6.48
CA LYS A 72 -20.44 0.73 5.18
C LYS A 72 -20.24 -0.70 4.63
N LEU A 73 -20.53 -1.74 5.43
CA LEU A 73 -20.46 -3.15 5.01
C LEU A 73 -21.76 -3.55 4.28
N VAL A 74 -22.01 -2.97 3.11
CA VAL A 74 -23.18 -3.26 2.29
C VAL A 74 -22.77 -4.10 1.08
N GLY A 75 -23.61 -5.10 0.74
CA GLY A 75 -23.42 -5.96 -0.43
C GLY A 75 -22.45 -7.13 -0.21
N GLN A 76 -21.82 -7.59 -1.27
CA GLN A 76 -20.88 -8.72 -1.26
C GLN A 76 -19.50 -8.22 -0.86
N THR A 77 -18.95 -8.73 0.24
CA THR A 77 -17.67 -8.26 0.77
C THR A 77 -16.69 -9.40 0.97
N ALA A 78 -15.49 -9.21 0.45
CA ALA A 78 -14.33 -10.03 0.73
C ALA A 78 -13.41 -9.24 1.68
N VAL A 79 -12.86 -9.92 2.64
CA VAL A 79 -11.95 -9.36 3.64
C VAL A 79 -10.53 -9.80 3.31
N VAL A 80 -9.63 -8.86 3.21
CA VAL A 80 -8.20 -9.11 3.03
C VAL A 80 -7.51 -8.73 4.33
N THR A 81 -6.82 -9.68 4.93
CA THR A 81 -6.02 -9.51 6.13
C THR A 81 -4.58 -9.86 5.83
N GLY A 82 -3.63 -9.28 6.55
CA GLY A 82 -2.21 -9.61 6.39
C GLY A 82 -1.41 -9.23 7.63
N GLU A 83 -0.24 -9.82 7.77
CA GLU A 83 0.64 -9.63 8.93
C GLU A 83 1.71 -8.55 8.73
N LYS A 84 1.93 -8.15 7.47
CA LYS A 84 3.00 -7.22 7.08
C LYS A 84 2.45 -5.84 6.72
N ASP A 85 3.04 -5.20 5.73
CA ASP A 85 2.70 -3.86 5.29
C ASP A 85 1.40 -3.80 4.46
N VAL A 86 0.62 -2.75 4.65
CA VAL A 86 -0.64 -2.50 3.94
C VAL A 86 -0.39 -2.01 2.50
N ALA A 87 0.64 -1.17 2.27
CA ALA A 87 0.88 -0.51 1.00
C ALA A 87 1.05 -1.49 -0.19
N PRO A 88 1.87 -2.57 -0.10
CA PRO A 88 1.97 -3.53 -1.20
C PRO A 88 0.66 -4.30 -1.44
N VAL A 89 -0.12 -4.58 -0.39
CA VAL A 89 -1.42 -5.26 -0.51
C VAL A 89 -2.42 -4.35 -1.22
N ALA A 90 -2.51 -3.08 -0.81
CA ALA A 90 -3.37 -2.08 -1.45
C ALA A 90 -2.99 -1.87 -2.93
N LYS A 91 -1.69 -1.86 -3.25
CA LYS A 91 -1.19 -1.75 -4.62
C LYS A 91 -1.60 -2.94 -5.49
N ILE A 92 -1.49 -4.17 -4.98
CA ILE A 92 -1.93 -5.38 -5.68
C ILE A 92 -3.44 -5.32 -5.94
N LEU A 93 -4.24 -4.96 -4.94
CA LEU A 93 -5.69 -4.82 -5.08
C LEU A 93 -6.06 -3.72 -6.09
N LYS A 94 -5.39 -2.57 -6.06
CA LYS A 94 -5.59 -1.47 -7.02
C LYS A 94 -5.25 -1.90 -8.45
N THR A 95 -4.14 -2.61 -8.65
CA THR A 95 -3.73 -3.13 -9.96
C THR A 95 -4.75 -4.15 -10.47
N PHE A 96 -5.15 -5.09 -9.60
CA PHE A 96 -6.15 -6.09 -9.89
C PHE A 96 -7.51 -5.47 -10.24
N ALA A 97 -7.94 -4.45 -9.48
CA ALA A 97 -9.17 -3.72 -9.76
C ALA A 97 -9.14 -2.99 -11.12
N LYS A 98 -7.98 -2.48 -11.53
CA LYS A 98 -7.80 -1.85 -12.86
C LYS A 98 -7.81 -2.87 -14.00
N GLU A 99 -7.15 -4.01 -13.83
CA GLU A 99 -7.05 -5.07 -14.85
C GLU A 99 -8.40 -5.71 -15.14
N PHE A 100 -9.11 -6.11 -14.09
CA PHE A 100 -10.35 -6.86 -14.22
C PHE A 100 -11.62 -6.00 -14.11
N LYS A 101 -11.51 -4.72 -13.74
CA LYS A 101 -12.62 -3.82 -13.40
C LYS A 101 -13.56 -4.40 -12.32
N ILE A 102 -12.99 -5.20 -11.43
CA ILE A 102 -13.65 -5.96 -10.36
C ILE A 102 -12.84 -5.73 -9.08
N ALA A 103 -13.38 -6.06 -7.92
CA ALA A 103 -12.73 -5.90 -6.62
C ALA A 103 -12.47 -4.44 -6.20
N ALA A 104 -13.49 -3.58 -6.33
CA ALA A 104 -13.41 -2.22 -5.83
C ALA A 104 -13.18 -2.22 -4.31
N LEU A 105 -12.18 -1.48 -3.86
CA LEU A 105 -11.93 -1.26 -2.44
C LEU A 105 -13.04 -0.38 -1.86
N LYS A 106 -13.74 -0.88 -0.85
CA LYS A 106 -14.81 -0.13 -0.17
C LYS A 106 -14.26 0.63 1.03
N ILE A 107 -13.57 -0.07 1.89
CA ILE A 107 -13.11 0.45 3.19
C ILE A 107 -11.84 -0.30 3.59
N GLY A 108 -10.97 0.39 4.32
CA GLY A 108 -9.86 -0.21 5.04
C GLY A 108 -9.88 0.17 6.51
N LEU A 109 -9.40 -0.70 7.31
CA LEU A 109 -9.07 -0.47 8.69
C LEU A 109 -7.56 -0.69 8.85
N VAL A 110 -6.84 0.32 9.27
CA VAL A 110 -5.39 0.27 9.50
C VAL A 110 -5.12 0.90 10.85
N ASP A 111 -4.46 0.17 11.75
CA ASP A 111 -4.14 0.63 13.11
C ASP A 111 -5.34 1.27 13.83
N ARG A 112 -6.53 0.66 13.71
CA ARG A 112 -7.82 1.12 14.24
C ARG A 112 -8.37 2.42 13.60
N ALA A 113 -7.73 2.96 12.58
CA ALA A 113 -8.26 4.07 11.81
C ALA A 113 -9.08 3.56 10.62
N ILE A 114 -10.26 4.14 10.41
CA ILE A 114 -11.11 3.82 9.25
C ILE A 114 -10.66 4.67 8.08
N LEU A 115 -10.27 4.02 7.00
CA LEU A 115 -9.88 4.65 5.74
C LEU A 115 -10.99 4.54 4.72
N SER A 116 -11.25 5.62 4.01
CA SER A 116 -12.18 5.64 2.89
C SER A 116 -11.56 5.03 1.62
N SER A 117 -12.36 4.79 0.59
CA SER A 117 -11.86 4.29 -0.70
C SER A 117 -10.79 5.21 -1.31
N VAL A 118 -10.95 6.53 -1.17
CA VAL A 118 -9.99 7.53 -1.66
C VAL A 118 -8.65 7.44 -0.92
N ASP A 119 -8.69 7.30 0.40
CA ASP A 119 -7.48 7.17 1.23
C ASP A 119 -6.74 5.87 0.91
N LEU A 120 -7.48 4.79 0.63
CA LEU A 120 -6.91 3.50 0.21
C LEU A 120 -6.23 3.57 -1.15
N GLU A 121 -6.78 4.34 -2.08
CA GLU A 121 -6.15 4.59 -3.38
C GLU A 121 -4.85 5.38 -3.21
N ALA A 122 -4.84 6.40 -2.37
CA ALA A 122 -3.64 7.17 -2.03
C ALA A 122 -2.59 6.28 -1.35
N LEU A 123 -3.02 5.40 -0.44
CA LEU A 123 -2.15 4.46 0.26
C LEU A 123 -1.51 3.44 -0.71
N ALA A 124 -2.23 3.02 -1.74
CA ALA A 124 -1.71 2.14 -2.78
C ALA A 124 -0.63 2.79 -3.66
N ASP A 125 -0.61 4.12 -3.76
CA ASP A 125 0.42 4.87 -4.50
C ASP A 125 1.68 5.13 -3.66
N LEU A 126 1.64 4.87 -2.35
CA LEU A 126 2.80 5.02 -1.48
C LEU A 126 3.85 3.92 -1.74
N PRO A 127 5.13 4.25 -1.68
CA PRO A 127 6.20 3.28 -1.72
C PRO A 127 6.26 2.45 -0.42
N SER A 128 7.12 1.43 -0.40
CA SER A 128 7.30 0.59 0.79
C SER A 128 7.76 1.40 2.01
N ARG A 129 7.50 0.88 3.20
CA ARG A 129 7.86 1.52 4.47
C ARG A 129 9.36 1.91 4.54
N GLU A 130 10.25 1.05 4.04
CA GLU A 130 11.69 1.32 4.00
C GLU A 130 12.03 2.53 3.13
N VAL A 131 11.39 2.66 1.97
CA VAL A 131 11.59 3.80 1.07
C VAL A 131 11.05 5.09 1.70
N LEU A 132 9.89 5.04 2.39
CA LEU A 132 9.36 6.19 3.13
C LEU A 132 10.31 6.63 4.25
N GLN A 133 10.87 5.69 5.00
CA GLN A 133 11.86 5.99 6.03
C GLN A 133 13.13 6.61 5.44
N SER A 134 13.62 6.10 4.32
CA SER A 134 14.80 6.66 3.64
C SER A 134 14.55 8.07 3.12
N GLN A 135 13.35 8.34 2.58
CA GLN A 135 12.94 9.67 2.16
C GLN A 135 12.87 10.65 3.34
N LEU A 136 12.31 10.21 4.45
CA LEU A 136 12.23 11.03 5.66
C LEU A 136 13.62 11.37 6.19
N LEU A 137 14.53 10.40 6.26
CA LEU A 137 15.93 10.64 6.63
C LEU A 137 16.63 11.59 5.64
N GLY A 138 16.39 11.42 4.34
CA GLY A 138 16.89 12.32 3.30
C GLY A 138 16.40 13.77 3.47
N LEU A 139 15.12 13.95 3.84
CA LEU A 139 14.55 15.26 4.13
C LEU A 139 15.18 15.91 5.37
N LEU A 140 15.45 15.14 6.42
CA LEU A 140 16.12 15.64 7.62
C LEU A 140 17.57 16.07 7.34
N LEU A 141 18.27 15.36 6.44
CA LEU A 141 19.64 15.71 6.02
C LEU A 141 19.67 16.81 4.95
N SER A 142 18.54 17.13 4.31
CA SER A 142 18.45 18.10 3.22
C SER A 142 19.02 19.48 3.56
N PRO A 143 18.76 20.09 4.74
CA PRO A 143 19.30 21.40 5.07
C PRO A 143 20.85 21.41 5.10
N ALA A 144 21.44 20.41 5.75
CA ALA A 144 22.88 20.30 5.84
C ALA A 144 23.53 20.06 4.46
N THR A 145 22.93 19.18 3.67
CA THR A 145 23.41 18.89 2.30
C THR A 145 23.31 20.12 1.40
N LYS A 146 22.23 20.91 1.51
CA LYS A 146 22.08 22.15 0.74
C LYS A 146 23.16 23.17 1.10
N LEU A 147 23.47 23.31 2.39
CA LEU A 147 24.49 24.22 2.86
C LEU A 147 25.88 23.85 2.33
N VAL A 148 26.25 22.58 2.41
CA VAL A 148 27.50 22.07 1.86
C VAL A 148 27.58 22.25 0.34
N ARG A 149 26.47 22.01 -0.37
CA ARG A 149 26.40 22.25 -1.82
C ARG A 149 26.63 23.71 -2.17
N LEU A 150 26.00 24.65 -1.47
CA LEU A 150 26.20 26.09 -1.68
C LEU A 150 27.66 26.50 -1.47
N MET A 151 28.33 25.92 -0.50
CA MET A 151 29.77 26.18 -0.26
C MET A 151 30.66 25.64 -1.40
N ASN A 152 30.29 24.48 -1.98
CA ASN A 152 31.03 23.86 -3.07
C ASN A 152 30.62 24.36 -4.47
N GLU A 153 29.49 25.06 -4.60
CA GLU A 153 28.99 25.58 -5.89
C GLU A 153 29.98 26.45 -6.66
N PRO A 154 30.71 27.42 -6.04
CA PRO A 154 31.68 28.26 -6.78
C PRO A 154 32.78 27.44 -7.44
N GLY A 155 33.34 26.45 -6.74
CA GLY A 155 34.40 25.57 -7.31
C GLY A 155 33.87 24.66 -8.42
N SER A 156 32.70 24.09 -8.24
CA SER A 156 32.09 23.22 -9.25
C SER A 156 31.62 23.97 -10.49
N ALA A 157 31.17 25.22 -10.32
CA ALA A 157 30.79 26.08 -11.44
C ALA A 157 32.01 26.45 -12.32
N LEU A 158 33.16 26.79 -11.71
CA LEU A 158 34.39 27.02 -12.44
C LEU A 158 34.87 25.78 -13.18
N ALA A 159 34.84 24.62 -12.56
CA ALA A 159 35.20 23.35 -13.20
C ALA A 159 34.31 23.02 -14.41
N ARG A 160 32.98 23.25 -14.29
CA ARG A 160 32.06 23.08 -15.43
C ARG A 160 32.33 24.04 -16.58
N LEU A 161 32.62 25.31 -16.26
CA LEU A 161 32.98 26.30 -17.28
C LEU A 161 34.26 25.94 -18.04
N LEU A 162 35.32 25.50 -17.34
CA LEU A 162 36.55 25.04 -17.92
C LEU A 162 36.34 23.80 -18.81
N ASN A 163 35.59 22.84 -18.33
CA ASN A 163 35.22 21.65 -19.12
C ASN A 163 34.40 22.01 -20.37
N ALA A 164 33.42 22.90 -20.24
CA ALA A 164 32.64 23.37 -21.39
C ALA A 164 33.48 24.12 -22.42
N LYS A 165 34.48 24.90 -21.96
CA LYS A 165 35.43 25.57 -22.87
C LYS A 165 36.33 24.55 -23.57
N ALA A 166 36.88 23.59 -22.82
CA ALA A 166 37.72 22.53 -23.41
C ALA A 166 36.97 21.65 -24.42
N GLN A 167 35.69 21.38 -24.18
CA GLN A 167 34.83 20.65 -25.12
C GLN A 167 34.51 21.45 -26.38
N LYS A 168 34.43 22.77 -26.31
CA LYS A 168 34.24 23.64 -27.50
C LYS A 168 35.51 23.80 -28.34
N GLU A 169 36.66 23.72 -27.68
CA GLU A 169 37.97 23.82 -28.39
C GLU A 169 38.35 22.50 -29.08
N LYS A 170 37.97 21.34 -28.53
CA LYS A 170 38.25 20.03 -29.17
C LYS A 170 37.63 19.79 -30.56
N PRO A 171 36.39 20.23 -30.89
CA PRO A 171 35.90 20.07 -32.26
C PRO A 171 36.55 20.99 -33.31
N ALA A 172 37.32 22.00 -32.89
CA ALA A 172 38.01 22.88 -33.83
C ALA A 172 39.36 22.29 -34.32
N GLU A 173 40.01 21.40 -33.53
CA GLU A 173 41.26 20.74 -33.92
C GLU A 173 41.04 19.46 -34.77
N ALA A 174 39.87 18.88 -34.78
CA ALA A 174 39.53 17.68 -35.56
C ALA A 174 39.03 18.02 -37.00
N ALA A 175 38.96 19.29 -37.37
CA ALA A 175 38.47 19.77 -38.65
C ALA A 175 39.62 20.45 -39.54
N THR A 176 40.87 20.29 -39.12
CA THR A 176 42.07 20.65 -39.93
C THR A 176 42.84 19.39 -40.21
#